data_bab9fe94946cacc4028692cda8c27859
#
_entry.id   bab9fe94946cacc4028692cda8c27859
#
_cell.length_a   1.000
_cell.length_b   1.000
_cell.length_c   1.000
_cell.angle_alpha   90.00
_cell.angle_beta   90.00
_cell.angle_gamma   90.00
#
_symmetry.space_group_name_H-M   'P 1'
#
loop_
_entity.id
_entity.type
_entity.pdbx_description
1 polymer ?
#
loop_
_entity_poly.entity_id
_entity_poly.type
_entity_poly.pdbx_seq_one_letter_code
_entity_poly.pdbx_strand_id
1 'polypeptide(L)'
;MIAAARDFDAKHGVPDIVIANAGVSRGTLVEHAEDLEAFRAVFDTNVAGIVHTFHPFVAPMHAAGRGTLVGIASVAGFRGIPGSAAYSASKAAAIRLLESLRVELRASGVRVVTVCPGYVATPMTARNPYRMPFLMDADRAAASIA
;
A
#
# COMPACT_ATOMS: atom_id res chain seq x y z
N MET A 1 -6.39 3.43 -13.76
CA MET A 1 -4.93 3.45 -13.59
C MET A 1 -4.17 3.49 -14.91
N ILE A 2 -4.33 2.53 -15.84
CA ILE A 2 -3.56 2.47 -17.12
C ILE A 2 -3.68 3.75 -17.94
N ALA A 3 -4.89 4.30 -18.12
CA ALA A 3 -5.09 5.55 -18.87
C ALA A 3 -4.37 6.74 -18.22
N ALA A 4 -4.47 6.88 -16.90
CA ALA A 4 -3.78 7.95 -16.15
C ALA A 4 -2.26 7.81 -16.22
N ALA A 5 -1.74 6.57 -16.18
CA ALA A 5 -0.30 6.33 -16.32
C ALA A 5 0.21 6.67 -17.72
N ARG A 6 -0.54 6.34 -18.77
CA ARG A 6 -0.21 6.73 -20.15
C ARG A 6 -0.22 8.25 -20.36
N ASP A 7 -1.20 8.94 -19.78
CA ASP A 7 -1.28 10.40 -19.85
C ASP A 7 -0.09 11.04 -19.12
N PHE A 8 0.30 10.49 -17.97
CA PHE A 8 1.48 10.94 -17.21
C PHE A 8 2.76 10.73 -18.04
N ASP A 9 2.97 9.53 -18.56
CA ASP A 9 4.16 9.16 -19.33
C ASP A 9 4.30 10.03 -20.59
N ALA A 10 3.20 10.28 -21.30
CA ALA A 10 3.19 11.15 -22.49
C ALA A 10 3.57 12.61 -22.19
N LYS A 11 3.28 13.09 -20.97
CA LYS A 11 3.56 14.49 -20.57
C LYS A 11 4.89 14.69 -19.86
N HIS A 12 5.31 13.68 -19.10
CA HIS A 12 6.41 13.81 -18.14
C HIS A 12 7.49 12.75 -18.28
N GLY A 13 7.25 11.70 -19.10
CA GLY A 13 8.15 10.56 -19.20
C GLY A 13 8.09 9.64 -17.97
N VAL A 14 9.11 8.81 -17.82
CA VAL A 14 9.20 7.82 -16.74
C VAL A 14 9.34 8.52 -15.38
N PRO A 15 8.42 8.32 -14.42
CA PRO A 15 8.49 8.95 -13.11
C PRO A 15 9.70 8.46 -12.31
N ASP A 16 10.23 9.31 -11.44
CA ASP A 16 11.29 8.94 -10.50
C ASP A 16 10.75 8.14 -9.31
N ILE A 17 9.52 8.44 -8.88
CA ILE A 17 8.87 7.79 -7.73
C ILE A 17 7.41 7.51 -8.04
N VAL A 18 6.95 6.29 -7.75
CA VAL A 18 5.53 5.90 -7.77
C VAL A 18 5.12 5.40 -6.39
N ILE A 19 4.08 6.00 -5.82
CA ILE A 19 3.62 5.66 -4.47
C ILE A 19 2.24 5.01 -4.54
N ALA A 20 2.15 3.73 -4.16
CA ALA A 20 0.89 3.02 -3.94
C ALA A 20 0.42 3.27 -2.50
N ASN A 21 -0.34 4.35 -2.31
CA ASN A 21 -0.80 4.81 -1.00
C ASN A 21 -2.26 4.42 -0.69
N ALA A 22 -3.09 4.21 -1.70
CA ALA A 22 -4.51 3.91 -1.49
C ALA A 22 -4.68 2.71 -0.56
N GLY A 23 -5.56 2.87 0.43
CA GLY A 23 -5.86 1.80 1.38
C GLY A 23 -7.16 2.08 2.14
N VAL A 24 -7.84 1.01 2.49
CA VAL A 24 -9.08 1.05 3.29
C VAL A 24 -8.99 0.07 4.44
N SER A 25 -9.69 0.37 5.52
CA SER A 25 -9.88 -0.52 6.67
C SER A 25 -11.37 -0.62 6.96
N ARG A 26 -11.85 -1.84 7.14
CA ARG A 26 -13.20 -2.14 7.61
C ARG A 26 -13.11 -3.20 8.70
N GLY A 27 -13.94 -3.09 9.73
CA GLY A 27 -14.13 -4.17 10.69
C GLY A 27 -14.64 -5.39 9.97
N THR A 28 -14.09 -6.56 10.26
CA THR A 28 -14.53 -7.83 9.68
C THR A 28 -14.43 -8.96 10.69
N LEU A 29 -15.51 -9.70 10.84
CA LEU A 29 -15.59 -10.94 11.61
C LEU A 29 -15.92 -12.09 10.64
N VAL A 30 -15.14 -13.16 10.70
CA VAL A 30 -15.29 -14.29 9.74
C VAL A 30 -16.62 -15.01 9.87
N GLU A 31 -17.25 -14.94 11.05
CA GLU A 31 -18.57 -15.54 11.32
C GLU A 31 -19.73 -14.77 10.67
N HIS A 32 -19.52 -13.51 10.25
CA HIS A 32 -20.54 -12.67 9.65
C HIS A 32 -20.48 -12.73 8.12
N ALA A 33 -21.52 -13.30 7.50
CA ALA A 33 -21.60 -13.42 6.04
C ALA A 33 -21.62 -12.05 5.32
N GLU A 34 -22.19 -11.02 5.95
CA GLU A 34 -22.24 -9.64 5.48
C GLU A 34 -20.86 -9.01 5.37
N ASP A 35 -19.88 -9.50 6.10
CA ASP A 35 -18.50 -8.96 6.06
C ASP A 35 -17.68 -9.48 4.86
N LEU A 36 -18.18 -10.46 4.11
CA LEU A 36 -17.47 -11.01 2.94
C LEU A 36 -17.24 -9.95 1.84
N GLU A 37 -18.19 -9.05 1.62
CA GLU A 37 -18.04 -7.95 0.67
C GLU A 37 -16.98 -6.95 1.17
N ALA A 38 -17.00 -6.61 2.46
CA ALA A 38 -16.01 -5.75 3.08
C ALA A 38 -14.61 -6.37 2.98
N PHE A 39 -14.50 -7.69 3.17
CA PHE A 39 -13.25 -8.44 3.01
C PHE A 39 -12.69 -8.29 1.58
N ARG A 40 -13.52 -8.51 0.56
CA ARG A 40 -13.13 -8.36 -0.85
C ARG A 40 -12.68 -6.94 -1.15
N ALA A 41 -13.46 -5.94 -0.77
CA ALA A 41 -13.14 -4.53 -1.01
C ALA A 41 -11.80 -4.10 -0.38
N VAL A 42 -11.47 -4.65 0.81
CA VAL A 42 -10.18 -4.41 1.47
C VAL A 42 -9.04 -5.02 0.65
N PHE A 43 -9.17 -6.26 0.16
CA PHE A 43 -8.14 -6.90 -0.65
C PHE A 43 -7.98 -6.24 -2.02
N ASP A 44 -9.08 -5.89 -2.69
CA ASP A 44 -9.06 -5.21 -3.98
C ASP A 44 -8.32 -3.87 -3.89
N THR A 45 -8.55 -3.11 -2.82
CA THR A 45 -7.87 -1.82 -2.65
C THR A 45 -6.43 -1.99 -2.17
N ASN A 46 -6.23 -2.76 -1.08
CA ASN A 46 -4.95 -2.78 -0.37
C ASN A 46 -3.89 -3.68 -1.03
N VAL A 47 -4.30 -4.64 -1.86
CA VAL A 47 -3.41 -5.61 -2.52
C VAL A 47 -3.44 -5.43 -4.03
N ALA A 48 -4.58 -5.68 -4.69
CA ALA A 48 -4.68 -5.51 -6.13
C ALA A 48 -4.42 -4.06 -6.56
N GLY A 49 -4.83 -3.08 -5.75
CA GLY A 49 -4.55 -1.67 -5.97
C GLY A 49 -3.06 -1.34 -6.05
N ILE A 50 -2.19 -2.00 -5.28
CA ILE A 50 -0.72 -1.85 -5.39
C ILE A 50 -0.24 -2.33 -6.75
N VAL A 51 -0.69 -3.52 -7.16
CA VAL A 51 -0.32 -4.10 -8.47
C VAL A 51 -0.77 -3.20 -9.60
N HIS A 52 -2.04 -2.75 -9.57
CA HIS A 52 -2.59 -1.85 -10.59
C HIS A 52 -1.88 -0.49 -10.64
N THR A 53 -1.36 -0.01 -9.52
CA THR A 53 -0.60 1.25 -9.45
C THR A 53 0.78 1.08 -10.07
N PHE A 54 1.49 -0.01 -9.77
CA PHE A 54 2.86 -0.22 -10.23
C PHE A 54 2.97 -0.76 -11.65
N HIS A 55 2.04 -1.66 -12.04
CA HIS A 55 2.07 -2.36 -13.31
C HIS A 55 2.44 -1.48 -14.53
N PRO A 56 1.83 -0.30 -14.75
CA PRO A 56 2.14 0.50 -15.94
C PRO A 56 3.53 1.15 -15.91
N PHE A 57 4.21 1.21 -14.75
CA PHE A 57 5.49 1.91 -14.58
C PHE A 57 6.68 0.97 -14.44
N VAL A 58 6.47 -0.29 -14.05
CA VAL A 58 7.57 -1.25 -13.81
C VAL A 58 8.44 -1.43 -15.07
N ALA A 59 7.84 -1.72 -16.23
CA ALA A 59 8.59 -1.96 -17.47
C ALA A 59 9.31 -0.69 -17.96
N PRO A 60 8.68 0.50 -17.99
CA PRO A 60 9.38 1.75 -18.32
C PRO A 60 10.54 2.08 -17.38
N MET A 61 10.35 1.93 -16.05
CA MET A 61 11.42 2.16 -15.07
C MET A 61 12.57 1.16 -15.26
N HIS A 62 12.25 -0.12 -15.49
CA HIS A 62 13.26 -1.15 -15.77
C HIS A 62 14.09 -0.78 -17.01
N ALA A 63 13.44 -0.42 -18.11
CA ALA A 63 14.11 0.00 -19.34
C ALA A 63 14.98 1.25 -19.13
N ALA A 64 14.55 2.19 -18.28
CA ALA A 64 15.30 3.39 -17.92
C ALA A 64 16.44 3.13 -16.91
N GLY A 65 16.49 1.95 -16.29
CA GLY A 65 17.49 1.61 -15.28
C GLY A 65 17.38 2.41 -13.98
N ARG A 66 16.23 3.04 -13.71
CA ARG A 66 16.02 3.93 -12.56
C ARG A 66 14.56 4.01 -12.13
N GLY A 67 14.33 4.35 -10.87
CA GLY A 67 13.02 4.62 -10.30
C GLY A 67 12.88 4.05 -8.89
N THR A 68 11.83 4.47 -8.20
CA THR A 68 11.49 3.97 -6.87
C THR A 68 9.98 3.69 -6.79
N LEU A 69 9.63 2.47 -6.44
CA LEU A 69 8.26 2.04 -6.15
C LEU A 69 8.07 1.99 -4.64
N VAL A 70 7.13 2.77 -4.11
CA VAL A 70 6.85 2.86 -2.68
C VAL A 70 5.47 2.28 -2.39
N GLY A 71 5.39 1.22 -1.60
CA GLY A 71 4.12 0.64 -1.16
C GLY A 71 3.84 0.94 0.30
N ILE A 72 2.63 1.46 0.60
CA ILE A 72 2.20 1.74 1.98
C ILE A 72 1.47 0.53 2.56
N ALA A 73 2.21 -0.24 3.36
CA ALA A 73 1.70 -1.36 4.15
C ALA A 73 1.17 -0.88 5.52
N SER A 74 1.49 -1.58 6.59
CA SER A 74 1.19 -1.20 7.99
C SER A 74 1.89 -2.15 8.95
N VAL A 75 2.12 -1.72 10.18
CA VAL A 75 2.52 -2.62 11.29
C VAL A 75 1.47 -3.70 11.56
N ALA A 76 0.20 -3.47 11.20
CA ALA A 76 -0.87 -4.46 11.23
C ALA A 76 -0.61 -5.66 10.30
N GLY A 77 0.31 -5.57 9.36
CA GLY A 77 0.75 -6.68 8.52
C GLY A 77 1.67 -7.68 9.23
N PHE A 78 2.22 -7.33 10.40
CA PHE A 78 3.07 -8.22 11.19
C PHE A 78 2.29 -9.03 12.24
N ARG A 79 1.07 -8.59 12.58
CA ARG A 79 0.22 -9.21 13.61
C ARG A 79 -1.26 -9.13 13.22
N GLY A 80 -2.00 -10.20 13.49
CA GLY A 80 -3.47 -10.19 13.39
C GLY A 80 -4.07 -9.29 14.49
N ILE A 81 -5.03 -8.45 14.10
CA ILE A 81 -5.76 -7.58 15.01
C ILE A 81 -7.20 -8.08 15.08
N PRO A 82 -7.74 -8.41 16.27
CA PRO A 82 -9.14 -8.83 16.42
C PRO A 82 -10.10 -7.81 15.78
N GLY A 83 -11.12 -8.30 15.09
CA GLY A 83 -12.10 -7.46 14.37
C GLY A 83 -11.54 -6.76 13.13
N SER A 84 -10.30 -7.05 12.70
CA SER A 84 -9.65 -6.44 11.54
C SER A 84 -8.92 -7.49 10.68
N ALA A 85 -9.51 -8.68 10.56
CA ALA A 85 -8.90 -9.82 9.88
C ALA A 85 -8.52 -9.48 8.42
N ALA A 86 -9.46 -8.90 7.65
CA ALA A 86 -9.23 -8.50 6.26
C ALA A 86 -8.09 -7.48 6.14
N TYR A 87 -8.09 -6.45 7.00
CA TYR A 87 -7.07 -5.42 6.97
C TYR A 87 -5.68 -5.99 7.29
N SER A 88 -5.54 -6.72 8.39
CA SER A 88 -4.26 -7.31 8.79
C SER A 88 -3.73 -8.27 7.73
N ALA A 89 -4.58 -9.14 7.18
CA ALA A 89 -4.21 -10.08 6.13
C ALA A 89 -3.80 -9.33 4.84
N SER A 90 -4.55 -8.28 4.44
CA SER A 90 -4.21 -7.49 3.26
C SER A 90 -2.87 -6.77 3.39
N LYS A 91 -2.56 -6.24 4.59
CA LYS A 91 -1.27 -5.56 4.83
C LYS A 91 -0.11 -6.55 4.92
N ALA A 92 -0.33 -7.78 5.42
CA ALA A 92 0.64 -8.86 5.34
C ALA A 92 0.92 -9.27 3.88
N ALA A 93 -0.13 -9.41 3.07
CA ALA A 93 -0.02 -9.67 1.64
C ALA A 93 0.75 -8.56 0.91
N ALA A 94 0.46 -7.29 1.20
CA ALA A 94 1.18 -6.14 0.65
C ALA A 94 2.68 -6.19 0.98
N ILE A 95 3.07 -6.52 2.22
CA ILE A 95 4.48 -6.67 2.61
C ILE A 95 5.15 -7.74 1.76
N ARG A 96 4.54 -8.92 1.61
CA ARG A 96 5.12 -10.04 0.83
C ARG A 96 5.19 -9.73 -0.66
N LEU A 97 4.16 -9.09 -1.22
CA LEU A 97 4.16 -8.62 -2.61
C LEU A 97 5.34 -7.68 -2.88
N LEU A 98 5.54 -6.69 -2.01
CA LEU A 98 6.63 -5.71 -2.16
C LEU A 98 8.02 -6.34 -1.94
N GLU A 99 8.12 -7.32 -1.07
CA GLU A 99 9.34 -8.09 -0.88
C GLU A 99 9.72 -8.89 -2.13
N SER A 100 8.75 -9.60 -2.75
CA SER A 100 8.95 -10.33 -4.00
C SER A 100 9.40 -9.38 -5.11
N LEU A 101 8.67 -8.28 -5.30
CA LEU A 101 8.99 -7.29 -6.32
C LEU A 101 10.39 -6.66 -6.13
N ARG A 102 10.82 -6.46 -4.88
CA ARG A 102 12.19 -5.99 -4.57
C ARG A 102 13.26 -6.96 -5.04
N VAL A 103 13.02 -8.27 -4.89
CA VAL A 103 13.97 -9.30 -5.34
C VAL A 103 13.97 -9.39 -6.86
N GLU A 104 12.79 -9.36 -7.49
CA GLU A 104 12.63 -9.40 -8.95
C GLU A 104 13.34 -8.23 -9.64
N LEU A 105 13.24 -7.02 -9.06
CA LEU A 105 13.80 -5.80 -9.66
C LEU A 105 15.24 -5.48 -9.19
N ARG A 106 15.87 -6.35 -8.39
CA ARG A 106 17.19 -6.09 -7.78
C ARG A 106 18.28 -5.68 -8.78
N ALA A 107 18.26 -6.25 -9.98
CA ALA A 107 19.28 -6.00 -11.01
C ALA A 107 18.86 -4.91 -12.02
N SER A 108 17.66 -4.33 -11.89
CA SER A 108 17.08 -3.40 -12.85
C SER A 108 17.40 -1.93 -12.61
N GLY A 109 18.05 -1.58 -11.49
CA GLY A 109 18.21 -0.19 -11.04
C GLY A 109 16.95 0.41 -10.39
N VAL A 110 15.82 -0.32 -10.36
CA VAL A 110 14.57 0.11 -9.71
C VAL A 110 14.56 -0.30 -8.25
N ARG A 111 14.30 0.63 -7.35
CA ARG A 111 14.19 0.37 -5.92
C ARG A 111 12.73 0.10 -5.52
N VAL A 112 12.52 -0.81 -4.59
CA VAL A 112 11.20 -1.06 -3.99
C VAL A 112 11.27 -0.82 -2.49
N VAL A 113 10.44 0.09 -2.00
CA VAL A 113 10.36 0.50 -0.60
C VAL A 113 9.03 0.07 -0.01
N THR A 114 9.07 -0.57 1.14
CA THR A 114 7.88 -0.93 1.93
C THR A 114 7.81 -0.04 3.15
N VAL A 115 6.78 0.77 3.25
CA VAL A 115 6.52 1.63 4.41
C VAL A 115 5.46 0.97 5.27
N CYS A 116 5.77 0.77 6.57
CA CYS A 116 4.86 0.13 7.52
C CYS A 116 4.52 1.10 8.66
N PRO A 117 3.63 2.08 8.45
CA PRO A 117 3.24 3.01 9.49
C PRO A 117 2.55 2.32 10.67
N GLY A 118 2.70 2.92 11.86
CA GLY A 118 1.84 2.67 13.00
C GLY A 118 0.52 3.44 12.87
N TYR A 119 0.02 3.97 13.99
CA TYR A 119 -1.17 4.81 13.97
C TYR A 119 -0.82 6.23 13.52
N VAL A 120 -1.51 6.69 12.47
CA VAL A 120 -1.41 8.04 11.94
C VAL A 120 -2.78 8.70 12.04
N ALA A 121 -2.85 9.94 12.53
CA ALA A 121 -4.08 10.70 12.67
C ALA A 121 -4.67 11.04 11.29
N THR A 122 -5.70 10.30 10.89
CA THR A 122 -6.37 10.40 9.60
C THR A 122 -7.87 10.15 9.78
N PRO A 123 -8.73 10.46 8.79
CA PRO A 123 -10.15 10.08 8.85
C PRO A 123 -10.39 8.57 9.04
N MET A 124 -9.45 7.72 8.60
CA MET A 124 -9.52 6.28 8.81
C MET A 124 -9.37 5.92 10.29
N THR A 125 -8.38 6.49 10.97
CA THR A 125 -8.10 6.21 12.39
C THR A 125 -9.05 6.95 13.34
N ALA A 126 -9.65 8.05 12.91
CA ALA A 126 -10.64 8.79 13.71
C ALA A 126 -11.88 7.95 14.08
N ARG A 127 -12.16 6.89 13.32
CA ARG A 127 -13.28 5.96 13.57
C ARG A 127 -12.89 4.76 14.44
N ASN A 128 -11.61 4.66 14.83
CA ASN A 128 -11.11 3.54 15.62
C ASN A 128 -11.49 3.72 17.10
N PRO A 129 -12.26 2.81 17.72
CA PRO A 129 -12.65 2.90 19.12
C PRO A 129 -11.55 2.44 20.08
N TYR A 130 -10.46 1.87 19.58
CA TYR A 130 -9.40 1.29 20.41
C TYR A 130 -8.30 2.28 20.70
N ARG A 131 -7.56 2.04 21.78
CA ARG A 131 -6.36 2.81 22.11
C ARG A 131 -5.34 2.72 20.97
N MET A 132 -4.80 3.86 20.59
CA MET A 132 -3.80 4.01 19.53
C MET A 132 -2.48 4.51 20.14
N PRO A 133 -1.61 3.61 20.65
CA PRO A 133 -0.33 4.03 21.19
C PRO A 133 0.54 4.63 20.08
N PHE A 134 1.31 5.67 20.44
CA PHE A 134 2.21 6.37 19.52
C PHE A 134 1.51 6.95 18.29
N LEU A 135 0.25 7.38 18.44
CA LEU A 135 -0.47 8.09 17.37
C LEU A 135 0.37 9.30 16.90
N MET A 136 0.68 9.30 15.61
CA MET A 136 1.51 10.31 14.97
C MET A 136 0.62 11.25 14.15
N ASP A 137 0.97 12.53 14.11
CA ASP A 137 0.37 13.48 13.18
C ASP A 137 0.68 13.12 11.72
N ALA A 138 -0.26 13.41 10.79
CA ALA A 138 -0.13 13.02 9.40
C ALA A 138 1.04 13.71 8.69
N ASP A 139 1.27 15.00 8.96
CA ASP A 139 2.36 15.75 8.32
C ASP A 139 3.71 15.25 8.82
N ARG A 140 3.81 14.96 10.12
CA ARG A 140 5.01 14.34 10.69
C ARG A 140 5.29 12.95 10.14
N ALA A 141 4.23 12.15 9.95
CA ALA A 141 4.37 10.83 9.33
C ALA A 141 4.84 10.95 7.87
N ALA A 142 4.26 11.87 7.10
CA ALA A 142 4.65 12.13 5.72
C ALA A 142 6.11 12.60 5.61
N ALA A 143 6.53 13.55 6.45
CA ALA A 143 7.92 14.03 6.51
C ALA A 143 8.93 12.92 6.88
N SER A 144 8.49 11.86 7.58
CA SER A 144 9.36 10.73 7.93
C SER A 144 9.49 9.70 6.80
N ILE A 145 8.61 9.78 5.78
CA ILE A 145 8.59 8.88 4.62
C ILE A 145 9.35 9.49 3.43
N ALA A 146 9.28 10.81 3.29
CA ALA A 146 9.96 11.58 2.24
C ALA A 146 11.48 11.62 2.44
#